data_fec8bc4151e3983ba574142b8da0bf95
#
_entry.id   fec8bc4151e3983ba574142b8da0bf95
#
_cell.length_a   1.000
_cell.length_b   1.000
_cell.length_c   1.000
_cell.angle_alpha   90.00
_cell.angle_beta   90.00
_cell.angle_gamma   90.00
#
_symmetry.space_group_name_H-M   'P 1'
#
loop_
_entity.id
_entity.type
_entity.pdbx_description
1 polymer ?
#
loop_
_entity_poly.entity_id
_entity_poly.type
_entity_poly.pdbx_seq_one_letter_code
_entity_poly.pdbx_strand_id
1 'polypeptide(L)'
;RQMCIRDRDILTLLISRVNDVLWTYILIIMLLGCAFWFTFKTNFVQFRMIREMIRLLGDSTGKTEGREHHISSFQAFAVSIASRVGTGNLAGVATAITLGGPGAVFWMWVIALLGASSAFIESTLAQLYKVHGHNSFVGGPAYYMKKGLKQPWMGVLFAFLLIFTFGFAFNSVQSNTICAAFEEAFNIPPSLMGVILTSLTLIIIFGGIQRIAKVSSIIVPCHGIGIHLFIPFHRNCKCKAFARSY
;
A
#
# COMPACT_ATOMS: atom_id res chain seq x y z
N ARG A 1 -17.66 13.61 -36.30
CA ARG A 1 -16.81 12.50 -35.79
C ARG A 1 -15.34 12.93 -35.60
N GLN A 2 -14.75 13.68 -36.53
CA GLN A 2 -13.35 14.15 -36.41
C GLN A 2 -13.13 15.19 -35.29
N MET A 3 -14.12 16.03 -34.96
CA MET A 3 -14.05 17.03 -33.93
C MET A 3 -13.97 16.39 -32.52
N CYS A 4 -14.76 15.34 -32.24
CA CYS A 4 -14.72 14.59 -30.99
C CYS A 4 -13.41 13.80 -30.74
N ILE A 5 -12.72 13.41 -31.81
CA ILE A 5 -11.42 12.71 -31.70
C ILE A 5 -10.34 13.73 -31.28
N ARG A 6 -10.33 14.89 -31.93
CA ARG A 6 -9.35 15.97 -31.64
C ARG A 6 -9.48 16.53 -30.22
N ASP A 7 -10.70 16.66 -29.70
CA ASP A 7 -10.93 17.13 -28.31
C ASP A 7 -10.48 16.09 -27.27
N ARG A 8 -10.66 14.80 -27.55
CA ARG A 8 -10.12 13.73 -26.70
C ARG A 8 -8.60 13.73 -26.70
N ASP A 9 -7.96 13.96 -27.81
CA ASP A 9 -6.51 13.99 -27.91
C ASP A 9 -5.92 15.18 -27.15
N ILE A 10 -6.54 16.36 -27.23
CA ILE A 10 -6.14 17.55 -26.48
C ILE A 10 -6.33 17.32 -24.98
N LEU A 11 -7.46 16.77 -24.54
CA LEU A 11 -7.71 16.48 -23.13
C LEU A 11 -6.70 15.46 -22.57
N THR A 12 -6.45 14.39 -23.32
CA THR A 12 -5.47 13.36 -22.94
C THR A 12 -4.06 13.95 -22.83
N LEU A 13 -3.67 14.80 -23.76
CA LEU A 13 -2.38 15.47 -23.78
C LEU A 13 -2.24 16.44 -22.59
N LEU A 14 -3.29 17.17 -22.25
CA LEU A 14 -3.32 18.08 -21.12
C LEU A 14 -3.24 17.32 -19.79
N ILE A 15 -4.00 16.24 -19.64
CA ILE A 15 -3.93 15.35 -18.47
C ILE A 15 -2.55 14.74 -18.32
N SER A 16 -1.94 14.26 -19.41
CA SER A 16 -0.60 13.70 -19.40
C SER A 16 0.43 14.74 -18.95
N ARG A 17 0.39 15.96 -19.48
CA ARG A 17 1.30 17.05 -19.09
C ARG A 17 1.16 17.44 -17.62
N VAL A 18 -0.07 17.57 -17.14
CA VAL A 18 -0.33 17.86 -15.71
C VAL A 18 0.19 16.71 -14.84
N ASN A 19 -0.07 15.47 -15.22
CA ASN A 19 0.42 14.30 -14.53
C ASN A 19 1.94 14.25 -14.48
N ASP A 20 2.62 14.50 -15.58
CA ASP A 20 4.08 14.51 -15.67
C ASP A 20 4.70 15.57 -14.76
N VAL A 21 4.15 16.78 -14.74
CA VAL A 21 4.61 17.86 -13.85
C VAL A 21 4.38 17.51 -12.38
N LEU A 22 3.20 16.99 -12.05
CA LEU A 22 2.86 16.63 -10.68
C LEU A 22 3.75 15.49 -10.15
N TRP A 23 3.93 14.44 -10.93
CA TRP A 23 4.71 13.27 -10.49
C TRP A 23 6.22 13.50 -10.55
N THR A 24 6.73 14.13 -11.62
CA THR A 24 8.17 14.26 -11.83
C THR A 24 8.79 15.36 -10.97
N TYR A 25 8.09 16.48 -10.77
CA TYR A 25 8.68 17.62 -10.06
C TYR A 25 8.05 17.81 -8.68
N ILE A 26 6.76 18.01 -8.60
CA ILE A 26 6.12 18.44 -7.35
C ILE A 26 6.18 17.32 -6.32
N LEU A 27 5.77 16.12 -6.68
CA LEU A 27 5.67 15.01 -5.75
C LEU A 27 7.05 14.52 -5.28
N ILE A 28 8.03 14.40 -6.19
CA ILE A 28 9.39 13.98 -5.84
C ILE A 28 10.05 15.00 -4.91
N ILE A 29 9.99 16.29 -5.25
CA ILE A 29 10.61 17.36 -4.43
C ILE A 29 9.94 17.40 -3.05
N MET A 30 8.61 17.38 -2.97
CA MET A 30 7.90 17.37 -1.70
C MET A 30 8.22 16.12 -0.88
N LEU A 31 8.22 14.93 -1.49
CA LEU A 31 8.47 13.69 -0.80
C LEU A 31 9.88 13.64 -0.22
N LEU A 32 10.89 13.98 -1.02
CA LEU A 32 12.27 14.03 -0.57
C LEU A 32 12.47 15.13 0.48
N GLY A 33 11.95 16.33 0.26
CA GLY A 33 12.03 17.43 1.21
C GLY A 33 11.43 17.08 2.56
N CYS A 34 10.21 16.54 2.58
CA CYS A 34 9.56 16.07 3.80
C CYS A 34 10.33 14.93 4.46
N ALA A 35 10.81 13.95 3.68
CA ALA A 35 11.54 12.80 4.21
C ALA A 35 12.87 13.22 4.87
N PHE A 36 13.64 14.12 4.25
CA PHE A 36 14.84 14.68 4.85
C PHE A 36 14.51 15.50 6.10
N TRP A 37 13.56 16.42 6.02
CA TRP A 37 13.13 17.23 7.17
C TRP A 37 12.73 16.38 8.36
N PHE A 38 11.89 15.37 8.14
CA PHE A 38 11.43 14.49 9.21
C PHE A 38 12.53 13.59 9.73
N THR A 39 13.41 13.08 8.90
CA THR A 39 14.55 12.27 9.33
C THR A 39 15.44 13.06 10.30
N PHE A 40 15.77 14.31 10.01
CA PHE A 40 16.56 15.16 10.90
C PHE A 40 15.79 15.53 12.16
N LYS A 41 14.52 15.93 12.06
CA LYS A 41 13.69 16.30 13.20
C LYS A 41 13.43 15.15 14.18
N THR A 42 13.36 13.92 13.69
CA THR A 42 13.14 12.73 14.52
C THR A 42 14.45 12.06 14.97
N ASN A 43 15.62 12.68 14.69
CA ASN A 43 16.92 12.13 15.01
C ASN A 43 17.09 10.69 14.48
N PHE A 44 16.85 10.49 13.18
CA PHE A 44 17.01 9.20 12.51
C PHE A 44 16.21 8.07 13.18
N VAL A 45 14.94 8.31 13.50
CA VAL A 45 14.06 7.37 14.19
C VAL A 45 14.06 5.98 13.57
N GLN A 46 14.14 5.90 12.24
CA GLN A 46 14.14 4.66 11.46
C GLN A 46 15.30 3.71 11.86
N PHE A 47 16.42 4.24 12.32
CA PHE A 47 17.57 3.44 12.77
C PHE A 47 17.56 3.26 14.31
N ARG A 48 17.26 4.33 15.03
CA ARG A 48 17.29 4.34 16.49
C ARG A 48 16.26 3.41 17.12
N MET A 49 15.08 3.29 16.50
CA MET A 49 13.95 2.53 17.06
C MET A 49 13.83 1.11 16.51
N ILE A 50 14.76 0.63 15.69
CA ILE A 50 14.70 -0.73 15.11
C ILE A 50 14.55 -1.80 16.20
N ARG A 51 15.34 -1.73 17.26
CA ARG A 51 15.28 -2.72 18.36
C ARG A 51 13.91 -2.74 19.02
N GLU A 52 13.32 -1.56 19.23
CA GLU A 52 11.99 -1.43 19.85
C GLU A 52 10.89 -1.90 18.88
N MET A 53 11.02 -1.63 17.59
CA MET A 53 10.09 -2.13 16.58
C MET A 53 10.04 -3.66 16.56
N ILE A 54 11.20 -4.32 16.62
CA ILE A 54 11.29 -5.79 16.65
C ILE A 54 10.72 -6.32 17.97
N ARG A 55 11.01 -5.68 19.10
CA ARG A 55 10.47 -6.05 20.41
C ARG A 55 8.94 -6.01 20.42
N LEU A 56 8.34 -4.92 19.92
CA LEU A 56 6.89 -4.74 19.86
C LEU A 56 6.19 -5.74 18.95
N LEU A 57 6.86 -6.23 17.89
CA LEU A 57 6.32 -7.29 17.04
C LEU A 57 6.27 -8.64 17.77
N GLY A 58 7.26 -8.91 18.63
CA GLY A 58 7.29 -10.12 19.45
C GLY A 58 6.36 -10.08 20.65
N ASP A 59 6.00 -8.89 21.11
CA ASP A 59 5.19 -8.66 22.33
C ASP A 59 3.66 -8.72 22.02
N SER A 60 3.27 -9.69 21.19
CA SER A 60 1.86 -9.90 20.80
C SER A 60 0.98 -10.47 21.93
N THR A 61 1.56 -10.68 23.09
CA THR A 61 0.96 -11.33 24.28
C THR A 61 0.55 -10.38 25.39
N GLY A 62 0.41 -9.10 25.13
CA GLY A 62 -0.28 -8.21 26.07
C GLY A 62 -1.75 -8.65 26.21
N LYS A 63 -1.99 -9.71 26.99
CA LYS A 63 -3.27 -10.02 27.57
C LYS A 63 -3.64 -8.87 28.51
N THR A 64 -4.18 -7.82 27.96
CA THR A 64 -4.91 -6.84 28.76
C THR A 64 -6.27 -7.46 29.01
N GLU A 65 -6.36 -8.18 30.11
CA GLU A 65 -7.63 -8.70 30.63
C GLU A 65 -8.65 -7.55 30.66
N GLY A 66 -9.75 -7.70 29.96
CA GLY A 66 -10.91 -6.86 30.13
C GLY A 66 -11.30 -5.90 28.99
N ARG A 67 -10.68 -5.96 27.78
CA ARG A 67 -11.16 -5.16 26.65
C ARG A 67 -11.31 -5.99 25.39
N GLU A 68 -12.54 -6.33 25.08
CA GLU A 68 -12.95 -7.24 23.98
C GLU A 68 -12.65 -6.74 22.54
N HIS A 69 -12.06 -5.55 22.35
CA HIS A 69 -11.92 -4.91 21.04
C HIS A 69 -10.51 -4.40 20.70
N HIS A 70 -9.46 -5.04 21.21
CA HIS A 70 -8.09 -4.63 20.88
C HIS A 70 -7.50 -5.46 19.74
N ILE A 71 -7.02 -4.75 18.70
CA ILE A 71 -6.19 -5.32 17.63
C ILE A 71 -4.77 -5.49 18.19
N SER A 72 -4.17 -6.68 18.07
CA SER A 72 -2.80 -6.92 18.51
C SER A 72 -1.78 -6.16 17.67
N SER A 73 -0.57 -5.92 18.21
CA SER A 73 0.52 -5.26 17.47
C SER A 73 0.85 -5.98 16.16
N PHE A 74 0.87 -7.31 16.18
CA PHE A 74 1.09 -8.12 14.99
C PHE A 74 -0.06 -7.99 13.95
N GLN A 75 -1.31 -7.95 14.41
CA GLN A 75 -2.45 -7.72 13.52
C GLN A 75 -2.40 -6.33 12.88
N ALA A 76 -2.07 -5.30 13.66
CA ALA A 76 -1.90 -3.94 13.14
C ALA A 76 -0.77 -3.86 12.11
N PHE A 77 0.35 -4.54 12.36
CA PHE A 77 1.45 -4.67 11.43
C PHE A 77 1.04 -5.40 10.14
N ALA A 78 0.34 -6.53 10.26
CA ALA A 78 -0.15 -7.29 9.11
C ALA A 78 -1.13 -6.48 8.24
N VAL A 79 -2.06 -5.73 8.84
CA VAL A 79 -2.95 -4.82 8.12
C VAL A 79 -2.17 -3.71 7.43
N SER A 80 -1.17 -3.14 8.09
CA SER A 80 -0.31 -2.11 7.51
C SER A 80 0.48 -2.61 6.30
N ILE A 81 1.01 -3.83 6.34
CA ILE A 81 1.66 -4.46 5.19
C ILE A 81 0.63 -4.75 4.09
N ALA A 82 -0.49 -5.37 4.42
CA ALA A 82 -1.54 -5.70 3.45
C ALA A 82 -2.02 -4.48 2.67
N SER A 83 -2.13 -3.32 3.33
CA SER A 83 -2.56 -2.07 2.68
C SER A 83 -1.49 -1.45 1.77
N ARG A 84 -0.22 -1.81 1.93
CA ARG A 84 0.91 -1.26 1.16
C ARG A 84 1.42 -2.18 0.07
N VAL A 85 1.16 -3.48 0.18
CA VAL A 85 1.53 -4.48 -0.84
C VAL A 85 0.38 -4.63 -1.82
N GLY A 86 0.62 -4.20 -3.05
CA GLY A 86 -0.36 -4.27 -4.14
C GLY A 86 0.29 -4.65 -5.46
N THR A 87 -0.49 -4.72 -6.51
CA THR A 87 -0.02 -5.01 -7.88
C THR A 87 1.05 -4.03 -8.36
N GLY A 88 1.00 -2.76 -7.89
CA GLY A 88 2.01 -1.74 -8.18
C GLY A 88 3.42 -2.12 -7.67
N ASN A 89 3.52 -2.83 -6.54
CA ASN A 89 4.82 -3.27 -6.02
C ASN A 89 5.43 -4.42 -6.83
N LEU A 90 4.61 -5.21 -7.51
CA LEU A 90 5.08 -6.30 -8.38
C LEU A 90 5.38 -5.77 -9.79
N ALA A 91 4.37 -5.24 -10.46
CA ALA A 91 4.49 -4.73 -11.83
C ALA A 91 5.36 -3.46 -11.89
N GLY A 92 5.20 -2.52 -10.95
CA GLY A 92 5.95 -1.27 -10.91
C GLY A 92 7.45 -1.48 -10.66
N VAL A 93 7.81 -2.41 -9.76
CA VAL A 93 9.24 -2.77 -9.54
C VAL A 93 9.84 -3.43 -10.77
N ALA A 94 9.12 -4.37 -11.41
CA ALA A 94 9.56 -4.98 -12.65
C ALA A 94 9.78 -3.94 -13.76
N THR A 95 8.83 -3.02 -13.94
CA THR A 95 8.94 -1.93 -14.91
C THR A 95 10.11 -0.99 -14.59
N ALA A 96 10.31 -0.64 -13.32
CA ALA A 96 11.41 0.21 -12.92
C ALA A 96 12.79 -0.44 -13.17
N ILE A 97 12.91 -1.76 -12.98
CA ILE A 97 14.14 -2.50 -13.28
C ILE A 97 14.37 -2.58 -14.79
N THR A 98 13.31 -2.79 -15.58
CA THR A 98 13.44 -2.89 -17.05
C THR A 98 13.82 -1.55 -17.69
N LEU A 99 13.32 -0.44 -17.17
CA LEU A 99 13.61 0.91 -17.67
C LEU A 99 14.87 1.53 -17.06
N GLY A 100 15.09 1.36 -15.76
CA GLY A 100 16.17 2.00 -15.01
C GLY A 100 17.36 1.09 -14.71
N GLY A 101 17.30 -0.18 -15.13
CA GLY A 101 18.35 -1.17 -14.82
C GLY A 101 18.45 -1.53 -13.34
N PRO A 102 19.50 -2.31 -12.96
CA PRO A 102 19.68 -2.78 -11.57
C PRO A 102 19.84 -1.66 -10.55
N GLY A 103 20.32 -0.48 -10.97
CA GLY A 103 20.46 0.71 -10.11
C GLY A 103 19.13 1.23 -9.57
N ALA A 104 18.00 0.95 -10.22
CA ALA A 104 16.69 1.33 -9.74
C ALA A 104 16.38 0.73 -8.35
N VAL A 105 16.80 -0.49 -8.08
CA VAL A 105 16.61 -1.16 -6.78
C VAL A 105 17.33 -0.42 -5.65
N PHE A 106 18.56 0.03 -5.90
CA PHE A 106 19.31 0.83 -4.92
C PHE A 106 18.56 2.11 -4.56
N TRP A 107 18.09 2.85 -5.55
CA TRP A 107 17.32 4.07 -5.31
C TRP A 107 15.99 3.82 -4.61
N MET A 108 15.31 2.73 -4.91
CA MET A 108 14.10 2.32 -4.17
C MET A 108 14.39 2.09 -2.69
N TRP A 109 15.51 1.45 -2.33
CA TRP A 109 15.90 1.26 -0.94
C TRP A 109 16.21 2.59 -0.24
N VAL A 110 16.94 3.48 -0.89
CA VAL A 110 17.23 4.82 -0.34
C VAL A 110 15.95 5.59 -0.06
N ILE A 111 15.02 5.62 -1.04
CA ILE A 111 13.74 6.31 -0.88
C ILE A 111 12.88 5.65 0.21
N ALA A 112 12.88 4.33 0.30
CA ALA A 112 12.14 3.62 1.36
C ALA A 112 12.67 3.95 2.76
N LEU A 113 13.99 4.01 2.94
CA LEU A 113 14.61 4.41 4.21
C LEU A 113 14.28 5.85 4.59
N LEU A 114 14.33 6.77 3.64
CA LEU A 114 13.95 8.17 3.87
C LEU A 114 12.46 8.30 4.17
N GLY A 115 11.61 7.59 3.42
CA GLY A 115 10.16 7.60 3.60
C GLY A 115 9.68 6.98 4.91
N ALA A 116 10.49 6.14 5.54
CA ALA A 116 10.14 5.53 6.82
C ALA A 116 9.92 6.56 7.94
N SER A 117 10.66 7.67 7.94
CA SER A 117 10.47 8.76 8.90
C SER A 117 9.12 9.48 8.71
N SER A 118 8.70 9.69 7.47
CA SER A 118 7.39 10.27 7.15
C SER A 118 6.25 9.36 7.60
N ALA A 119 6.37 8.05 7.36
CA ALA A 119 5.39 7.07 7.81
C ALA A 119 5.29 6.99 9.34
N PHE A 120 6.42 7.14 10.04
CA PHE A 120 6.43 7.20 11.51
C PHE A 120 5.65 8.41 12.03
N ILE A 121 5.90 9.60 11.48
CA ILE A 121 5.19 10.82 11.88
C ILE A 121 3.70 10.72 11.56
N GLU A 122 3.33 10.25 10.38
CA GLU A 122 1.93 10.04 9.98
C GLU A 122 1.21 9.12 10.97
N SER A 123 1.81 7.98 11.29
CA SER A 123 1.26 7.02 12.24
C SER A 123 1.13 7.61 13.66
N THR A 124 2.13 8.39 14.08
CA THR A 124 2.12 9.07 15.39
C THR A 124 1.02 10.11 15.46
N LEU A 125 0.86 10.94 14.44
CA LEU A 125 -0.20 11.94 14.35
C LEU A 125 -1.59 11.27 14.32
N ALA A 126 -1.74 10.17 13.59
CA ALA A 126 -2.99 9.42 13.55
C ALA A 126 -3.38 8.87 14.93
N GLN A 127 -2.41 8.44 15.74
CA GLN A 127 -2.65 8.00 17.12
C GLN A 127 -2.93 9.15 18.08
N LEU A 128 -2.21 10.28 17.93
CA LEU A 128 -2.35 11.44 18.81
C LEU A 128 -3.73 12.10 18.67
N TYR A 129 -4.23 12.22 17.45
CA TYR A 129 -5.49 12.90 17.14
C TYR A 129 -6.67 11.93 16.93
N LYS A 130 -6.53 10.66 17.33
CA LYS A 130 -7.63 9.70 17.24
C LYS A 130 -8.82 10.13 18.11
N VAL A 131 -10.01 9.72 17.70
CA VAL A 131 -11.27 9.96 18.41
C VAL A 131 -11.96 8.63 18.70
N HIS A 132 -12.78 8.61 19.75
CA HIS A 132 -13.69 7.48 19.97
C HIS A 132 -14.80 7.50 18.90
N GLY A 133 -14.86 6.44 18.11
CA GLY A 133 -15.99 6.11 17.26
C GLY A 133 -16.98 5.22 17.98
N HIS A 134 -18.03 4.78 17.28
CA HIS A 134 -19.12 4.00 17.88
C HIS A 134 -18.67 2.65 18.48
N ASN A 135 -17.73 1.93 17.80
CA ASN A 135 -17.23 0.62 18.21
C ASN A 135 -15.71 0.52 18.29
N SER A 136 -14.98 1.57 17.90
CA SER A 136 -13.52 1.55 17.84
C SER A 136 -12.95 2.96 17.79
N PHE A 137 -11.64 3.07 17.96
CA PHE A 137 -10.95 4.34 17.71
C PHE A 137 -10.84 4.61 16.22
N VAL A 138 -11.08 5.87 15.84
CA VAL A 138 -10.98 6.36 14.46
C VAL A 138 -9.95 7.48 14.43
N GLY A 139 -9.04 7.45 13.46
CA GLY A 139 -7.99 8.44 13.30
C GLY A 139 -7.55 8.54 11.84
N GLY A 140 -6.50 9.31 11.59
CA GLY A 140 -5.91 9.46 10.28
C GLY A 140 -5.81 10.91 9.80
N PRO A 141 -5.40 11.14 8.53
CA PRO A 141 -5.11 12.48 8.01
C PRO A 141 -6.25 13.48 8.17
N ALA A 142 -7.49 13.10 7.90
CA ALA A 142 -8.64 13.98 8.05
C ALA A 142 -8.82 14.49 9.48
N TYR A 143 -8.51 13.65 10.48
CA TYR A 143 -8.66 14.00 11.89
C TYR A 143 -7.55 14.94 12.38
N TYR A 144 -6.29 14.71 12.03
CA TYR A 144 -5.23 15.61 12.43
C TYR A 144 -5.22 16.93 11.63
N MET A 145 -5.73 16.95 10.40
CA MET A 145 -5.99 18.20 9.68
C MET A 145 -7.08 19.02 10.38
N LYS A 146 -8.17 18.40 10.80
CA LYS A 146 -9.25 19.07 11.51
C LYS A 146 -8.84 19.57 12.90
N LYS A 147 -8.17 18.72 13.70
CA LYS A 147 -7.83 19.04 15.10
C LYS A 147 -6.48 19.73 15.26
N GLY A 148 -5.46 19.30 14.53
CA GLY A 148 -4.10 19.81 14.63
C GLY A 148 -3.92 21.13 13.87
N LEU A 149 -4.30 21.16 12.59
CA LEU A 149 -4.22 22.36 11.75
C LEU A 149 -5.42 23.31 11.92
N LYS A 150 -6.49 22.87 12.62
CA LYS A 150 -7.74 23.60 12.78
C LYS A 150 -8.39 24.02 11.44
N GLN A 151 -8.15 23.24 10.39
CA GLN A 151 -8.66 23.46 9.03
C GLN A 151 -9.61 22.32 8.64
N PRO A 152 -10.90 22.38 9.03
CA PRO A 152 -11.85 21.29 8.80
C PRO A 152 -12.11 21.02 7.32
N TRP A 153 -12.08 22.04 6.46
CA TRP A 153 -12.30 21.91 5.02
C TRP A 153 -11.26 21.02 4.35
N MET A 154 -9.98 21.12 4.77
CA MET A 154 -8.91 20.25 4.25
C MET A 154 -9.15 18.77 4.60
N GLY A 155 -9.62 18.50 5.81
CA GLY A 155 -9.96 17.15 6.23
C GLY A 155 -11.11 16.55 5.41
N VAL A 156 -12.14 17.34 5.11
CA VAL A 156 -13.26 16.92 4.26
C VAL A 156 -12.82 16.68 2.82
N LEU A 157 -12.07 17.62 2.25
CA LEU A 157 -11.52 17.49 0.89
C LEU A 157 -10.65 16.24 0.78
N PHE A 158 -9.75 16.02 1.74
CA PHE A 158 -8.90 14.83 1.78
C PHE A 158 -9.74 13.54 1.85
N ALA A 159 -10.75 13.49 2.71
CA ALA A 159 -11.62 12.32 2.84
C ALA A 159 -12.38 12.03 1.53
N PHE A 160 -12.89 13.06 0.86
CA PHE A 160 -13.57 12.92 -0.43
C PHE A 160 -12.64 12.38 -1.51
N LEU A 161 -11.45 12.96 -1.66
CA LEU A 161 -10.46 12.52 -2.62
C LEU A 161 -9.98 11.08 -2.33
N LEU A 162 -9.81 10.73 -1.06
CA LEU A 162 -9.42 9.40 -0.64
C LEU A 162 -10.47 8.35 -0.98
N ILE A 163 -11.75 8.63 -0.71
CA ILE A 163 -12.86 7.73 -1.05
C ILE A 163 -12.91 7.51 -2.56
N PHE A 164 -12.77 8.58 -3.35
CA PHE A 164 -12.78 8.48 -4.80
C PHE A 164 -11.58 7.69 -5.33
N THR A 165 -10.38 7.99 -4.86
CA THR A 165 -9.15 7.34 -5.32
C THR A 165 -9.09 5.87 -4.91
N PHE A 166 -9.28 5.56 -3.62
CA PHE A 166 -9.18 4.19 -3.13
C PHE A 166 -10.44 3.37 -3.41
N GLY A 167 -11.63 3.99 -3.33
CA GLY A 167 -12.89 3.31 -3.59
C GLY A 167 -13.07 2.89 -5.06
N PHE A 168 -12.63 3.71 -6.00
CA PHE A 168 -12.80 3.44 -7.42
C PHE A 168 -11.49 3.15 -8.15
N ALA A 169 -10.55 4.10 -8.18
CA ALA A 169 -9.38 3.97 -9.04
C ALA A 169 -8.46 2.81 -8.64
N PHE A 170 -8.04 2.75 -7.39
CA PHE A 170 -7.13 1.68 -6.92
C PHE A 170 -7.77 0.30 -6.99
N ASN A 171 -9.02 0.17 -6.55
CA ASN A 171 -9.71 -1.13 -6.57
C ASN A 171 -9.93 -1.63 -8.00
N SER A 172 -10.24 -0.73 -8.94
CA SER A 172 -10.40 -1.09 -10.36
C SER A 172 -9.10 -1.61 -10.97
N VAL A 173 -7.98 -0.95 -10.71
CA VAL A 173 -6.66 -1.38 -11.20
C VAL A 173 -6.28 -2.74 -10.61
N GLN A 174 -6.44 -2.92 -9.30
CA GLN A 174 -6.10 -4.18 -8.64
C GLN A 174 -6.99 -5.33 -9.11
N SER A 175 -8.28 -5.12 -9.19
CA SER A 175 -9.23 -6.13 -9.67
C SER A 175 -8.93 -6.53 -11.11
N ASN A 176 -8.69 -5.56 -12.00
CA ASN A 176 -8.33 -5.82 -13.39
C ASN A 176 -7.03 -6.64 -13.51
N THR A 177 -5.99 -6.29 -12.76
CA THR A 177 -4.72 -7.02 -12.80
C THR A 177 -4.85 -8.46 -12.29
N ILE A 178 -5.64 -8.67 -11.22
CA ILE A 178 -5.90 -10.01 -10.71
C ILE A 178 -6.68 -10.83 -11.73
N CYS A 179 -7.75 -10.27 -12.31
CA CYS A 179 -8.55 -10.96 -13.32
C CYS A 179 -7.72 -11.33 -14.55
N ALA A 180 -6.88 -10.42 -15.05
CA ALA A 180 -5.99 -10.69 -16.18
C ALA A 180 -4.96 -11.79 -15.88
N ALA A 181 -4.39 -11.80 -14.68
CA ALA A 181 -3.45 -12.84 -14.26
C ALA A 181 -4.11 -14.23 -14.18
N PHE A 182 -5.35 -14.32 -13.72
CA PHE A 182 -6.10 -15.58 -13.67
C PHE A 182 -6.57 -16.04 -15.06
N GLU A 183 -6.91 -15.11 -15.94
CA GLU A 183 -7.23 -15.40 -17.33
C GLU A 183 -6.02 -16.03 -18.05
N GLU A 184 -4.83 -15.43 -17.89
CA GLU A 184 -3.60 -15.92 -18.50
C GLU A 184 -3.11 -17.26 -17.91
N ALA A 185 -3.23 -17.43 -16.58
CA ALA A 185 -2.74 -18.63 -15.90
C ALA A 185 -3.68 -19.84 -15.99
N PHE A 186 -5.00 -19.62 -15.95
CA PHE A 186 -6.01 -20.65 -15.80
C PHE A 186 -7.13 -20.63 -16.85
N ASN A 187 -7.08 -19.72 -17.83
CA ASN A 187 -8.14 -19.48 -18.82
C ASN A 187 -9.53 -19.21 -18.18
N ILE A 188 -9.56 -18.59 -17.00
CA ILE A 188 -10.81 -18.22 -16.32
C ILE A 188 -11.28 -16.88 -16.88
N PRO A 189 -12.53 -16.75 -17.37
CA PRO A 189 -13.01 -15.50 -17.91
C PRO A 189 -13.02 -14.38 -16.85
N PRO A 190 -12.59 -13.16 -17.18
CA PRO A 190 -12.45 -12.04 -16.22
C PRO A 190 -13.75 -11.71 -15.48
N SER A 191 -14.90 -11.89 -16.12
CA SER A 191 -16.22 -11.67 -15.51
C SER A 191 -16.49 -12.64 -14.36
N LEU A 192 -16.16 -13.93 -14.53
CA LEU A 192 -16.33 -14.94 -13.47
C LEU A 192 -15.39 -14.65 -12.30
N MET A 193 -14.12 -14.34 -12.60
CA MET A 193 -13.13 -14.00 -11.56
C MET A 193 -13.53 -12.72 -10.81
N GLY A 194 -14.07 -11.73 -11.49
CA GLY A 194 -14.61 -10.50 -10.89
C GLY A 194 -15.73 -10.79 -9.89
N VAL A 195 -16.67 -11.67 -10.23
CA VAL A 195 -17.74 -12.09 -9.31
C VAL A 195 -17.19 -12.81 -8.07
N ILE A 196 -16.22 -13.71 -8.26
CA ILE A 196 -15.56 -14.43 -7.14
C ILE A 196 -14.86 -13.44 -6.20
N LEU A 197 -14.05 -12.52 -6.75
CA LEU A 197 -13.34 -11.50 -5.96
C LEU A 197 -14.30 -10.60 -5.19
N THR A 198 -15.37 -10.14 -5.85
CA THR A 198 -16.38 -9.30 -5.21
C THR A 198 -17.05 -10.02 -4.07
N SER A 199 -17.47 -11.28 -4.26
CA SER A 199 -18.12 -12.10 -3.25
C SER A 199 -17.20 -12.32 -2.03
N LEU A 200 -15.93 -12.70 -2.26
CA LEU A 200 -14.94 -12.88 -1.20
C LEU A 200 -14.70 -11.59 -0.42
N THR A 201 -14.54 -10.47 -1.13
CA THR A 201 -14.31 -9.16 -0.51
C THR A 201 -15.49 -8.73 0.35
N LEU A 202 -16.73 -8.91 -0.13
CA LEU A 202 -17.94 -8.61 0.62
C LEU A 202 -18.02 -9.44 1.91
N ILE A 203 -17.79 -10.75 1.85
CA ILE A 203 -17.79 -11.63 3.03
C ILE A 203 -16.80 -11.15 4.10
N ILE A 204 -15.63 -10.64 3.69
CA ILE A 204 -14.62 -10.16 4.62
C ILE A 204 -15.02 -8.81 5.22
N ILE A 205 -15.48 -7.87 4.38
CA ILE A 205 -15.82 -6.49 4.78
C ILE A 205 -17.00 -6.47 5.75
N PHE A 206 -18.04 -7.27 5.53
CA PHE A 206 -19.20 -7.34 6.43
C PHE A 206 -18.84 -7.82 7.84
N GLY A 207 -17.69 -8.46 8.04
CA GLY A 207 -17.18 -8.83 9.36
C GLY A 207 -16.47 -7.70 10.13
N GLY A 208 -16.35 -6.50 9.53
CA GLY A 208 -15.73 -5.33 10.15
C GLY A 208 -14.21 -5.40 10.28
N ILE A 209 -13.64 -4.38 10.91
CA ILE A 209 -12.18 -4.19 11.01
C ILE A 209 -11.46 -5.37 11.69
N GLN A 210 -12.08 -6.03 12.65
CA GLN A 210 -11.49 -7.16 13.35
C GLN A 210 -11.34 -8.38 12.44
N ARG A 211 -12.33 -8.64 11.58
CA ARG A 211 -12.27 -9.72 10.60
C ARG A 211 -11.21 -9.44 9.54
N ILE A 212 -11.15 -8.20 9.06
CA ILE A 212 -10.10 -7.76 8.13
C ILE A 212 -8.73 -7.96 8.75
N ALA A 213 -8.52 -7.54 10.00
CA ALA A 213 -7.25 -7.71 10.71
C ALA A 213 -6.86 -9.19 10.89
N LYS A 214 -7.83 -10.05 11.24
CA LYS A 214 -7.61 -11.49 11.39
C LYS A 214 -7.25 -12.16 10.06
N VAL A 215 -7.96 -11.84 9.00
CA VAL A 215 -7.69 -12.38 7.65
C VAL A 215 -6.32 -11.90 7.16
N SER A 216 -6.00 -10.62 7.30
CA SER A 216 -4.69 -10.06 6.93
C SER A 216 -3.54 -10.71 7.71
N SER A 217 -3.72 -10.99 9.00
CA SER A 217 -2.69 -11.64 9.84
C SER A 217 -2.36 -13.08 9.42
N ILE A 218 -3.25 -13.72 8.67
CA ILE A 218 -3.03 -15.06 8.09
C ILE A 218 -2.45 -14.95 6.67
N ILE A 219 -3.08 -14.12 5.83
CA ILE A 219 -2.69 -14.04 4.41
C ILE A 219 -1.30 -13.44 4.22
N VAL A 220 -0.93 -12.40 4.98
CA VAL A 220 0.36 -11.71 4.80
C VAL A 220 1.55 -12.63 5.06
N PRO A 221 1.64 -13.39 6.17
CA PRO A 221 2.73 -14.35 6.36
C PRO A 221 2.72 -15.47 5.32
N CYS A 222 1.53 -16.00 4.96
CA CYS A 222 1.42 -17.04 3.93
C CYS A 222 1.93 -16.55 2.57
N HIS A 223 1.61 -15.31 2.18
CA HIS A 223 2.10 -14.69 0.96
C HIS A 223 3.63 -14.51 0.99
N GLY A 224 4.18 -14.01 2.10
CA GLY A 224 5.63 -13.87 2.29
C GLY A 224 6.37 -15.20 2.19
N ILE A 225 5.90 -16.23 2.87
CA ILE A 225 6.46 -17.58 2.82
C ILE A 225 6.32 -18.16 1.40
N GLY A 226 5.17 -17.98 0.76
CA GLY A 226 4.91 -18.42 -0.61
C GLY A 226 5.94 -17.87 -1.59
N ILE A 227 6.18 -16.57 -1.57
CA ILE A 227 7.19 -15.93 -2.44
C ILE A 227 8.59 -16.55 -2.18
N HIS A 228 8.99 -16.68 -0.92
CA HIS A 228 10.31 -17.23 -0.57
C HIS A 228 10.48 -18.70 -0.98
N LEU A 229 9.42 -19.49 -1.00
CA LEU A 229 9.46 -20.88 -1.47
C LEU A 229 9.45 -20.98 -3.00
N PHE A 230 8.74 -20.09 -3.69
CA PHE A 230 8.65 -20.11 -5.16
C PHE A 230 9.92 -19.61 -5.86
N ILE A 231 10.66 -18.67 -5.29
CA ILE A 231 11.89 -18.13 -5.88
C ILE A 231 12.95 -19.23 -6.12
N PRO A 232 13.34 -20.06 -5.14
CA PRO A 232 14.31 -21.13 -5.37
C PRO A 232 13.79 -22.22 -6.31
N PHE A 233 12.47 -22.52 -6.28
CA PHE A 233 11.87 -23.51 -7.18
C PHE A 233 11.96 -23.07 -8.65
N HIS A 234 11.63 -21.82 -8.95
CA HIS A 234 11.70 -21.28 -10.31
C HIS A 234 13.15 -21.17 -10.82
N ARG A 235 14.10 -20.82 -9.94
CA ARG A 235 15.54 -20.80 -10.26
C ARG A 235 16.05 -22.21 -10.60
N ASN A 236 15.65 -23.22 -9.84
CA ASN A 236 16.05 -24.59 -10.12
C ASN A 236 15.42 -25.16 -11.40
N CYS A 237 14.18 -24.78 -11.73
CA CYS A 237 13.54 -25.14 -13.00
C CYS A 237 14.26 -24.51 -14.21
N LYS A 238 14.62 -23.23 -14.16
CA LYS A 238 15.35 -22.58 -15.25
C LYS A 238 16.77 -23.09 -15.40
N CYS A 239 17.50 -23.37 -14.31
CA CYS A 239 18.82 -23.98 -14.38
C CYS A 239 18.77 -25.39 -15.00
N LYS A 240 17.75 -26.20 -14.71
CA LYS A 240 17.57 -27.52 -15.33
C LYS A 240 17.17 -27.46 -16.80
N ALA A 241 16.37 -26.46 -17.18
CA ALA A 241 16.00 -26.22 -18.59
C ALA A 241 17.21 -25.76 -19.42
N PHE A 242 18.04 -24.86 -18.86
CA PHE A 242 19.28 -24.40 -19.51
C PHE A 242 20.35 -25.52 -19.62
N ALA A 243 20.46 -26.37 -18.61
CA ALA A 243 21.39 -27.53 -18.64
C ALA A 243 20.94 -28.67 -19.57
N ARG A 244 19.69 -28.68 -20.07
CA ARG A 244 19.20 -29.64 -21.08
C ARG A 244 19.30 -29.12 -22.52
N SER A 245 19.62 -27.83 -22.71
CA SER A 245 19.77 -27.24 -24.05
C SER A 245 21.24 -27.16 -24.52
N TYR A 246 22.17 -27.68 -23.73
CA TYR A 246 23.57 -27.95 -24.08
C TYR A 246 23.84 -29.46 -23.95
#